data_4fa5c42058d07460a51c101097691f9c
#
_entry.id   4fa5c42058d07460a51c101097691f9c
#
_cell.length_a   1.000
_cell.length_b   1.000
_cell.length_c   1.000
_cell.angle_alpha   90.00
_cell.angle_beta   90.00
_cell.angle_gamma   90.00
#
_symmetry.space_group_name_H-M   'P 1'
#
loop_
_entity.id
_entity.type
_entity.pdbx_description
1 polymer ?
#
loop_
_entity_poly.entity_id
_entity_poly.type
_entity_poly.pdbx_seq_one_letter_code
_entity_poly.pdbx_strand_id
1 'polypeptide(L)'
;MRRTALAKVIDHLRGHVDRIDVLYICSNAEIARQNINRLNVTDRADFSLASRITLLPTVVHELEKNDLNFISFTPGTSFNLGSTMGRAEERALLHHLLREPWDLGNRKAPLNVLQGGASPQRFRSRVATFTYDNTIDPTLQESFRKALNRRIETERAEGRTDIWSRFDELCKRFSRSNAKLPGSEQSKRTRVIGELRGLLATSCIEALEPDLIILDEFQRFKHLLDGTDAASELAKGLFE
;
A
#
# COMPACT_ATOMS: atom_id res chain seq x y z
N MET A 1 6.15 -23.77 9.50
CA MET A 1 7.46 -23.61 10.18
C MET A 1 7.27 -23.87 11.67
N ARG A 2 8.17 -24.58 12.31
CA ARG A 2 8.05 -24.81 13.76
C ARG A 2 8.56 -23.58 14.52
N ARG A 3 7.88 -23.18 15.61
CA ARG A 3 8.26 -22.05 16.48
C ARG A 3 9.75 -22.08 16.84
N THR A 4 10.30 -23.25 17.13
CA THR A 4 11.72 -23.45 17.46
C THR A 4 12.68 -23.11 16.31
N ALA A 5 12.31 -23.39 15.04
CA ALA A 5 13.15 -23.04 13.90
C ALA A 5 13.14 -21.53 13.66
N LEU A 6 11.98 -20.89 13.77
CA LEU A 6 11.87 -19.44 13.66
C LEU A 6 12.65 -18.72 14.77
N ALA A 7 12.57 -19.20 16.03
CA ALA A 7 13.34 -18.65 17.13
C ALA A 7 14.85 -18.65 16.85
N LYS A 8 15.40 -19.77 16.32
CA LYS A 8 16.82 -19.83 15.96
C LYS A 8 17.22 -18.86 14.86
N VAL A 9 16.36 -18.64 13.86
CA VAL A 9 16.62 -17.64 12.80
C VAL A 9 16.61 -16.23 13.39
N ILE A 10 15.62 -15.90 14.21
CA ILE A 10 15.54 -14.60 14.88
C ILE A 10 16.75 -14.38 15.80
N ASP A 11 17.15 -15.37 16.59
CA ASP A 11 18.32 -15.28 17.48
C ASP A 11 19.62 -15.05 16.67
N HIS A 12 19.73 -15.66 15.48
CA HIS A 12 20.85 -15.41 14.58
C HIS A 12 20.81 -13.99 14.03
N LEU A 13 19.67 -13.49 13.56
CA LEU A 13 19.52 -12.14 13.02
C LEU A 13 19.81 -11.06 14.06
N ARG A 14 19.40 -11.24 15.31
CA ARG A 14 19.63 -10.28 16.43
C ARG A 14 21.11 -9.93 16.65
N GLY A 15 22.02 -10.76 16.19
CA GLY A 15 23.47 -10.47 16.24
C GLY A 15 23.96 -9.56 15.12
N HIS A 16 23.12 -9.24 14.13
CA HIS A 16 23.52 -8.57 12.88
C HIS A 16 22.70 -7.31 12.58
N VAL A 17 21.50 -7.18 13.13
CA VAL A 17 20.60 -6.05 12.89
C VAL A 17 19.99 -5.56 14.20
N ASP A 18 19.73 -4.26 14.28
CA ASP A 18 19.13 -3.62 15.46
C ASP A 18 17.62 -3.90 15.55
N ARG A 19 16.95 -4.10 14.41
CA ARG A 19 15.52 -4.39 14.28
C ARG A 19 15.34 -5.54 13.30
N ILE A 20 14.39 -6.41 13.57
CA ILE A 20 14.03 -7.53 12.71
C ILE A 20 12.59 -7.36 12.24
N ASP A 21 12.40 -7.24 10.94
CA ASP A 21 11.09 -7.16 10.30
C ASP A 21 10.75 -8.48 9.59
N VAL A 22 9.81 -9.24 10.16
CA VAL A 22 9.33 -10.51 9.61
C VAL A 22 8.07 -10.28 8.79
N LEU A 23 8.16 -10.47 7.48
CA LEU A 23 7.02 -10.39 6.58
C LEU A 23 6.34 -11.75 6.44
N TYR A 24 5.08 -11.84 6.82
CA TYR A 24 4.27 -13.04 6.70
C TYR A 24 3.21 -12.87 5.61
N ILE A 25 3.31 -13.67 4.56
CA ILE A 25 2.40 -13.62 3.41
C ILE A 25 1.52 -14.87 3.42
N CYS A 26 0.21 -14.65 3.52
CA CYS A 26 -0.80 -15.71 3.57
C CYS A 26 -2.04 -15.33 2.74
N SER A 27 -2.75 -16.31 2.24
CA SER A 27 -3.94 -16.11 1.40
C SER A 27 -5.11 -15.44 2.12
N ASN A 28 -5.16 -15.52 3.46
CA ASN A 28 -6.25 -15.03 4.29
C ASN A 28 -5.72 -14.26 5.51
N ALA A 29 -6.17 -13.02 5.68
CA ALA A 29 -5.74 -12.14 6.77
C ALA A 29 -6.07 -12.70 8.17
N GLU A 30 -7.19 -13.41 8.34
CA GLU A 30 -7.56 -14.03 9.61
C GLU A 30 -6.63 -15.19 9.96
N ILE A 31 -6.32 -16.04 8.97
CA ILE A 31 -5.34 -17.12 9.13
C ILE A 31 -3.95 -16.55 9.40
N ALA A 32 -3.56 -15.49 8.70
CA ALA A 32 -2.30 -14.80 8.92
C ALA A 32 -2.17 -14.35 10.38
N ARG A 33 -3.18 -13.67 10.91
CA ARG A 33 -3.20 -13.22 12.31
C ARG A 33 -3.08 -14.38 13.31
N GLN A 34 -3.83 -15.46 13.10
CA GLN A 34 -3.76 -16.66 13.96
C GLN A 34 -2.36 -17.31 13.91
N ASN A 35 -1.77 -17.42 12.73
CA ASN A 35 -0.47 -18.02 12.55
C ASN A 35 0.66 -17.18 13.10
N ILE A 36 0.61 -15.85 12.94
CA ILE A 36 1.57 -14.93 13.57
C ILE A 36 1.54 -15.10 15.10
N ASN A 37 0.36 -15.14 15.72
CA ASN A 37 0.25 -15.36 17.17
C ASN A 37 0.86 -16.68 17.60
N ARG A 38 0.77 -17.73 16.77
CA ARG A 38 1.41 -19.04 17.03
C ARG A 38 2.92 -19.02 16.77
N LEU A 39 3.39 -18.18 15.86
CA LEU A 39 4.81 -18.01 15.53
C LEU A 39 5.50 -17.03 16.46
N ASN A 40 4.75 -16.22 17.21
CA ASN A 40 5.31 -15.24 18.15
C ASN A 40 6.18 -15.97 19.19
N VAL A 41 7.47 -15.71 19.11
CA VAL A 41 8.50 -16.30 19.98
C VAL A 41 8.84 -15.43 21.17
N THR A 42 8.30 -14.20 21.23
CA THR A 42 8.63 -13.21 22.26
C THR A 42 7.64 -13.21 23.42
N ASP A 43 6.51 -13.93 23.29
CA ASP A 43 5.35 -13.90 24.19
C ASP A 43 4.77 -12.48 24.45
N ARG A 44 5.21 -11.47 23.67
CA ARG A 44 4.66 -10.11 23.67
C ARG A 44 3.50 -10.06 22.68
N ALA A 45 2.33 -9.63 23.14
CA ALA A 45 1.09 -9.61 22.35
C ALA A 45 1.06 -8.52 21.24
N ASP A 46 2.05 -7.63 21.17
CA ASP A 46 1.86 -6.30 20.60
C ASP A 46 2.37 -6.12 19.17
N PHE A 47 2.80 -7.19 18.46
CA PHE A 47 3.59 -7.04 17.24
C PHE A 47 3.08 -7.72 15.98
N SER A 48 1.80 -7.92 15.83
CA SER A 48 1.26 -8.34 14.54
C SER A 48 0.49 -7.20 13.88
N LEU A 49 1.13 -6.56 12.92
CA LEU A 49 0.48 -5.58 12.06
C LEU A 49 -0.15 -6.28 10.86
N ALA A 50 -1.46 -6.51 10.89
CA ALA A 50 -2.22 -6.89 9.71
C ALA A 50 -2.55 -5.62 8.92
N SER A 51 -1.76 -5.30 7.91
CA SER A 51 -1.95 -4.08 7.13
C SER A 51 -2.06 -4.38 5.64
N ARG A 52 -2.60 -3.43 4.89
CA ARG A 52 -2.41 -3.36 3.45
C ARG A 52 -1.08 -2.65 3.21
N ILE A 53 -0.28 -3.15 2.28
CA ILE A 53 1.01 -2.56 1.94
C ILE A 53 0.91 -1.05 1.70
N THR A 54 -0.14 -0.60 1.05
CA THR A 54 -0.41 0.82 0.77
C THR A 54 -0.69 1.68 2.01
N LEU A 55 -0.90 1.09 3.18
CA LEU A 55 -1.08 1.80 4.45
C LEU A 55 0.18 1.75 5.33
N LEU A 56 1.26 1.14 4.87
CA LEU A 56 2.53 1.09 5.59
C LEU A 56 3.01 2.48 6.04
N PRO A 57 2.92 3.56 5.23
CA PRO A 57 3.37 4.89 5.65
C PRO A 57 2.74 5.42 6.94
N THR A 58 1.58 4.89 7.32
CA THR A 58 0.85 5.33 8.52
C THR A 58 1.25 4.58 9.79
N VAL A 59 2.11 3.57 9.68
CA VAL A 59 2.42 2.64 10.78
C VAL A 59 3.91 2.38 10.96
N VAL A 60 4.77 2.91 10.10
CA VAL A 60 6.23 2.73 10.18
C VAL A 60 6.76 3.15 11.56
N HIS A 61 6.29 4.26 12.10
CA HIS A 61 6.68 4.74 13.41
C HIS A 61 6.35 3.77 14.56
N GLU A 62 5.38 2.85 14.36
CA GLU A 62 5.12 1.77 15.33
C GLU A 62 6.14 0.63 15.17
N LEU A 63 6.59 0.35 13.93
CA LEU A 63 7.63 -0.65 13.69
C LEU A 63 8.96 -0.23 14.31
N GLU A 64 9.29 1.06 14.25
CA GLU A 64 10.55 1.60 14.78
C GLU A 64 10.66 1.50 16.32
N LYS A 65 9.53 1.36 17.02
CA LYS A 65 9.52 1.23 18.49
C LYS A 65 9.91 -0.17 18.99
N ASN A 66 10.09 -1.12 18.10
CA ASN A 66 10.21 -2.54 18.45
C ASN A 66 11.40 -3.18 17.76
N ASP A 67 12.08 -4.05 18.49
CA ASP A 67 13.23 -4.82 18.00
C ASP A 67 12.82 -5.97 17.06
N LEU A 68 11.55 -6.37 17.11
CA LEU A 68 11.01 -7.47 16.31
C LEU A 68 9.57 -7.17 15.91
N ASN A 69 9.30 -7.13 14.62
CA ASN A 69 7.98 -6.93 14.05
C ASN A 69 7.52 -8.12 13.22
N PHE A 70 6.22 -8.41 13.27
CA PHE A 70 5.55 -9.33 12.36
C PHE A 70 4.55 -8.55 11.53
N ILE A 71 4.81 -8.42 10.23
CA ILE A 71 3.97 -7.68 9.30
C ILE A 71 3.26 -8.71 8.41
N SER A 72 1.93 -8.69 8.35
CA SER A 72 1.20 -9.62 7.50
C SER A 72 0.52 -8.95 6.32
N PHE A 73 0.72 -9.52 5.14
CA PHE A 73 0.02 -9.13 3.92
C PHE A 73 -0.76 -10.29 3.33
N THR A 74 -1.85 -9.96 2.65
CA THR A 74 -2.56 -10.92 1.79
C THR A 74 -2.43 -10.49 0.34
N PRO A 75 -2.04 -11.37 -0.59
CA PRO A 75 -1.82 -11.02 -1.99
C PRO A 75 -3.01 -10.36 -2.66
N GLY A 76 -4.22 -10.85 -2.42
CA GLY A 76 -5.44 -10.28 -3.00
C GLY A 76 -5.72 -8.83 -2.59
N THR A 77 -5.18 -8.37 -1.46
CA THR A 77 -5.37 -7.00 -0.99
C THR A 77 -4.15 -6.11 -1.20
N SER A 78 -2.96 -6.70 -1.35
CA SER A 78 -1.70 -5.98 -1.43
C SER A 78 -1.13 -5.91 -2.85
N PHE A 79 -1.38 -6.91 -3.69
CA PHE A 79 -0.82 -6.96 -5.05
C PHE A 79 -1.86 -6.72 -6.15
N ASN A 80 -3.10 -7.20 -6.01
CA ASN A 80 -4.15 -6.95 -7.02
C ASN A 80 -4.75 -5.54 -6.86
N LEU A 81 -3.99 -4.53 -7.20
CA LEU A 81 -4.33 -3.12 -7.00
C LEU A 81 -5.06 -2.51 -8.19
N GLY A 82 -4.78 -2.97 -9.42
CA GLY A 82 -5.25 -2.36 -10.67
C GLY A 82 -6.75 -2.50 -10.94
N SER A 83 -7.39 -3.55 -10.42
CA SER A 83 -8.80 -3.87 -10.69
C SER A 83 -9.79 -3.24 -9.73
N THR A 84 -9.33 -2.63 -8.64
CA THR A 84 -10.18 -2.08 -7.58
C THR A 84 -9.71 -0.71 -7.09
N MET A 85 -10.65 0.06 -6.56
CA MET A 85 -10.32 1.36 -5.94
C MET A 85 -9.73 1.23 -4.52
N GLY A 86 -9.60 0.05 -3.97
CA GLY A 86 -9.16 -0.14 -2.59
C GLY A 86 -10.13 0.41 -1.54
N ARG A 87 -9.67 0.50 -0.30
CA ARG A 87 -10.43 1.05 0.82
C ARG A 87 -10.44 2.59 0.79
N ALA A 88 -11.37 3.18 1.51
CA ALA A 88 -11.45 4.63 1.63
C ALA A 88 -10.23 5.24 2.33
N GLU A 89 -9.61 4.50 3.28
CA GLU A 89 -8.38 4.89 3.96
C GLU A 89 -7.22 5.06 2.97
N GLU A 90 -7.00 4.06 2.09
CA GLU A 90 -5.94 4.10 1.08
C GLU A 90 -6.10 5.30 0.14
N ARG A 91 -7.36 5.60 -0.25
CA ARG A 91 -7.65 6.76 -1.10
C ARG A 91 -7.51 8.10 -0.37
N ALA A 92 -7.81 8.14 0.93
CA ALA A 92 -7.59 9.31 1.75
C ALA A 92 -6.10 9.59 1.95
N LEU A 93 -5.30 8.54 2.16
CA LEU A 93 -3.83 8.64 2.18
C LEU A 93 -3.30 9.12 0.83
N LEU A 94 -3.77 8.56 -0.29
CA LEU A 94 -3.39 9.07 -1.62
C LEU A 94 -3.73 10.55 -1.79
N HIS A 95 -4.90 11.02 -1.32
CA HIS A 95 -5.23 12.44 -1.37
C HIS A 95 -4.20 13.28 -0.61
N HIS A 96 -3.76 12.82 0.56
CA HIS A 96 -2.74 13.51 1.34
C HIS A 96 -1.40 13.54 0.59
N LEU A 97 -0.92 12.39 0.13
CA LEU A 97 0.37 12.25 -0.58
C LEU A 97 0.42 13.02 -1.91
N LEU A 98 -0.72 13.17 -2.60
CA LEU A 98 -0.82 13.89 -3.86
C LEU A 98 -1.07 15.40 -3.68
N ARG A 99 -1.39 15.84 -2.46
CA ARG A 99 -1.83 17.22 -2.21
C ARG A 99 -0.77 18.24 -2.60
N GLU A 100 0.46 18.02 -2.19
CA GLU A 100 1.58 18.92 -2.50
C GLU A 100 2.09 18.73 -3.93
N PRO A 101 2.47 17.52 -4.40
CA PRO A 101 3.04 17.33 -5.73
C PRO A 101 2.11 17.79 -6.87
N TRP A 102 0.80 17.71 -6.66
CA TRP A 102 -0.21 18.05 -7.68
C TRP A 102 -0.99 19.34 -7.38
N ASP A 103 -0.57 20.08 -6.37
CA ASP A 103 -1.24 21.31 -5.92
C ASP A 103 -2.78 21.14 -5.84
N LEU A 104 -3.20 20.09 -5.15
CA LEU A 104 -4.62 19.78 -5.03
C LEU A 104 -5.33 20.83 -4.17
N GLY A 105 -4.63 21.44 -3.23
CA GLY A 105 -5.15 22.49 -2.36
C GLY A 105 -6.46 22.07 -1.65
N ASN A 106 -7.44 22.98 -1.67
CA ASN A 106 -8.79 22.73 -1.15
C ASN A 106 -9.80 22.40 -2.27
N ARG A 107 -9.33 21.98 -3.44
CA ARG A 107 -10.16 21.65 -4.58
C ARG A 107 -11.10 20.48 -4.26
N LYS A 108 -12.39 20.63 -4.56
CA LYS A 108 -13.41 19.58 -4.31
C LYS A 108 -13.32 18.42 -5.30
N ALA A 109 -12.88 18.67 -6.52
CA ALA A 109 -12.86 17.67 -7.58
C ALA A 109 -11.92 16.48 -7.28
N PRO A 110 -10.66 16.67 -6.84
CA PRO A 110 -9.80 15.56 -6.40
C PRO A 110 -10.43 14.72 -5.29
N LEU A 111 -11.07 15.37 -4.31
CA LEU A 111 -11.82 14.66 -3.26
C LEU A 111 -12.93 13.79 -3.85
N ASN A 112 -13.68 14.31 -4.83
CA ASN A 112 -14.77 13.57 -5.47
C ASN A 112 -14.23 12.36 -6.27
N VAL A 113 -13.10 12.50 -6.95
CA VAL A 113 -12.44 11.38 -7.66
C VAL A 113 -12.04 10.30 -6.66
N LEU A 114 -11.33 10.66 -5.61
CA LEU A 114 -10.78 9.71 -4.63
C LEU A 114 -11.83 9.16 -3.65
N GLN A 115 -12.95 9.86 -3.46
CA GLN A 115 -14.05 9.41 -2.60
C GLN A 115 -14.56 8.01 -2.98
N GLY A 116 -14.67 7.71 -4.28
CA GLY A 116 -15.22 6.44 -4.76
C GLY A 116 -16.67 6.25 -4.32
N GLY A 117 -16.98 5.06 -3.80
CA GLY A 117 -18.30 4.73 -3.25
C GLY A 117 -18.52 5.13 -1.78
N ALA A 118 -17.54 5.77 -1.13
CA ALA A 118 -17.70 6.22 0.25
C ALA A 118 -18.65 7.44 0.32
N SER A 119 -19.33 7.64 1.45
CA SER A 119 -20.10 8.86 1.63
C SER A 119 -19.17 10.09 1.72
N PRO A 120 -19.57 11.25 1.17
CA PRO A 120 -18.72 12.45 1.14
C PRO A 120 -18.23 12.86 2.53
N GLN A 121 -19.11 12.83 3.52
CA GLN A 121 -18.77 13.21 4.89
C GLN A 121 -17.74 12.27 5.51
N ARG A 122 -17.95 10.96 5.41
CA ARG A 122 -17.00 9.95 5.94
C ARG A 122 -15.65 10.04 5.26
N PHE A 123 -15.64 10.26 3.93
CA PHE A 123 -14.38 10.37 3.21
C PHE A 123 -13.60 11.62 3.62
N ARG A 124 -14.27 12.78 3.74
CA ARG A 124 -13.63 14.03 4.21
C ARG A 124 -13.08 13.90 5.62
N SER A 125 -13.82 13.22 6.52
CA SER A 125 -13.32 12.95 7.87
C SER A 125 -12.02 12.14 7.83
N ARG A 126 -11.90 11.12 6.98
CA ARG A 126 -10.68 10.33 6.82
C ARG A 126 -9.52 11.13 6.24
N VAL A 127 -9.79 11.99 5.25
CA VAL A 127 -8.77 12.90 4.71
C VAL A 127 -8.29 13.88 5.78
N ALA A 128 -9.20 14.40 6.61
CA ALA A 128 -8.84 15.28 7.71
C ALA A 128 -7.94 14.59 8.73
N THR A 129 -8.16 13.31 9.04
CA THR A 129 -7.27 12.55 9.92
C THR A 129 -5.83 12.62 9.44
N PHE A 130 -5.55 12.32 8.17
CA PHE A 130 -4.18 12.40 7.61
C PHE A 130 -3.63 13.82 7.51
N THR A 131 -4.47 14.84 7.52
CA THR A 131 -4.00 16.24 7.47
C THR A 131 -3.49 16.73 8.82
N TYR A 132 -4.09 16.23 9.91
CA TYR A 132 -3.75 16.65 11.27
C TYR A 132 -2.86 15.65 12.01
N ASP A 133 -2.75 14.45 11.49
CA ASP A 133 -1.98 13.37 12.10
C ASP A 133 -0.61 13.29 11.41
N ASN A 134 0.44 13.71 12.09
CA ASN A 134 1.83 13.65 11.60
C ASN A 134 2.40 12.22 11.64
N THR A 135 1.56 11.21 11.44
CA THR A 135 1.95 9.80 11.52
C THR A 135 2.48 9.25 10.19
N ILE A 136 2.41 10.02 9.10
CA ILE A 136 2.86 9.54 7.79
C ILE A 136 4.37 9.68 7.71
N ASP A 137 5.05 8.57 7.45
CA ASP A 137 6.49 8.51 7.33
C ASP A 137 7.00 9.39 6.17
N PRO A 138 7.90 10.36 6.45
CA PRO A 138 8.39 11.30 5.44
C PRO A 138 9.24 10.63 4.35
N THR A 139 9.95 9.56 4.68
CA THR A 139 10.82 8.82 3.73
C THR A 139 9.96 8.11 2.71
N LEU A 140 8.89 7.44 3.16
CA LEU A 140 7.93 6.79 2.27
C LEU A 140 7.15 7.80 1.43
N GLN A 141 6.81 8.97 2.00
CA GLN A 141 6.19 10.06 1.24
C GLN A 141 7.10 10.54 0.11
N GLU A 142 8.38 10.73 0.38
CA GLU A 142 9.37 11.15 -0.62
C GLU A 142 9.63 10.07 -1.67
N SER A 143 9.71 8.79 -1.27
CA SER A 143 9.86 7.65 -2.18
C SER A 143 8.67 7.56 -3.14
N PHE A 144 7.45 7.70 -2.63
CA PHE A 144 6.24 7.76 -3.46
C PHE A 144 6.28 8.95 -4.44
N ARG A 145 6.69 10.14 -3.98
CA ARG A 145 6.82 11.33 -4.83
C ARG A 145 7.81 11.11 -5.98
N LYS A 146 8.96 10.50 -5.71
CA LYS A 146 9.96 10.14 -6.72
C LYS A 146 9.41 9.13 -7.73
N ALA A 147 8.74 8.08 -7.27
CA ALA A 147 8.11 7.07 -8.13
C ALA A 147 7.03 7.69 -9.02
N LEU A 148 6.22 8.59 -8.47
CA LEU A 148 5.18 9.31 -9.20
C LEU A 148 5.77 10.19 -10.32
N ASN A 149 6.82 10.96 -10.04
CA ASN A 149 7.49 11.81 -11.01
C ASN A 149 8.13 10.97 -12.13
N ARG A 150 8.85 9.90 -11.77
CA ARG A 150 9.43 8.96 -12.74
C ARG A 150 8.37 8.37 -13.66
N ARG A 151 7.22 7.99 -13.11
CA ARG A 151 6.10 7.46 -13.90
C ARG A 151 5.57 8.49 -14.90
N ILE A 152 5.40 9.75 -14.49
CA ILE A 152 4.94 10.84 -15.34
C ILE A 152 5.95 11.09 -16.48
N GLU A 153 7.23 11.16 -16.16
CA GLU A 153 8.30 11.37 -17.14
C GLU A 153 8.36 10.24 -18.17
N THR A 154 8.31 8.99 -17.70
CA THR A 154 8.30 7.80 -18.56
C THR A 154 7.10 7.81 -19.53
N GLU A 155 5.89 8.03 -19.01
CA GLU A 155 4.68 8.05 -19.85
C GLU A 155 4.72 9.16 -20.90
N ARG A 156 5.27 10.34 -20.55
CA ARG A 156 5.47 11.45 -21.51
C ARG A 156 6.52 11.12 -22.56
N ALA A 157 7.64 10.52 -22.16
CA ALA A 157 8.70 10.13 -23.09
C ALA A 157 8.22 9.08 -24.10
N GLU A 158 7.30 8.20 -23.69
CA GLU A 158 6.66 7.21 -24.56
C GLU A 158 5.49 7.76 -25.38
N GLY A 159 5.21 9.06 -25.33
CA GLY A 159 4.08 9.70 -26.03
C GLY A 159 2.70 9.31 -25.48
N ARG A 160 2.64 8.76 -24.27
CA ARG A 160 1.38 8.38 -23.61
C ARG A 160 0.84 9.54 -22.76
N THR A 161 -0.49 9.57 -22.58
CA THR A 161 -1.10 10.48 -21.62
C THR A 161 -0.68 10.08 -20.21
N ASP A 162 0.04 10.95 -19.53
CA ASP A 162 0.57 10.68 -18.20
C ASP A 162 -0.53 10.58 -17.12
N ILE A 163 -0.19 9.96 -15.99
CA ILE A 163 -1.14 9.66 -14.91
C ILE A 163 -1.71 10.94 -14.28
N TRP A 164 -0.95 12.03 -14.21
CA TRP A 164 -1.45 13.32 -13.72
C TRP A 164 -2.51 13.91 -14.65
N SER A 165 -2.26 13.92 -15.96
CA SER A 165 -3.20 14.39 -16.97
C SER A 165 -4.50 13.59 -16.97
N ARG A 166 -4.41 12.27 -16.83
CA ARG A 166 -5.57 11.38 -16.70
C ARG A 166 -6.36 11.66 -15.42
N PHE A 167 -5.69 11.93 -14.31
CA PHE A 167 -6.33 12.30 -13.05
C PHE A 167 -7.02 13.68 -13.14
N ASP A 168 -6.39 14.68 -13.76
CA ASP A 168 -6.99 16.01 -13.94
C ASP A 168 -8.22 15.95 -14.84
N GLU A 169 -8.20 15.13 -15.89
CA GLU A 169 -9.38 14.89 -16.71
C GLU A 169 -10.54 14.30 -15.90
N LEU A 170 -10.26 13.34 -15.04
CA LEU A 170 -11.24 12.80 -14.10
C LEU A 170 -11.76 13.88 -13.15
N CYS A 171 -10.93 14.78 -12.66
CA CYS A 171 -11.35 15.89 -11.83
C CYS A 171 -12.37 16.80 -12.55
N LYS A 172 -12.21 17.04 -13.84
CA LYS A 172 -13.18 17.80 -14.66
C LYS A 172 -14.51 17.08 -14.75
N ARG A 173 -14.50 15.72 -14.88
CA ARG A 173 -15.69 14.89 -14.97
C ARG A 173 -16.40 14.71 -13.62
N PHE A 174 -15.64 14.53 -12.55
CA PHE A 174 -16.14 14.35 -11.17
C PHE A 174 -16.21 15.68 -10.40
N SER A 175 -16.60 16.77 -11.05
CA SER A 175 -16.70 18.09 -10.44
C SER A 175 -17.73 18.17 -9.30
N ARG A 176 -18.74 17.28 -9.30
CA ARG A 176 -19.76 17.17 -8.26
C ARG A 176 -19.62 15.87 -7.51
N SER A 177 -19.83 15.91 -6.17
CA SER A 177 -19.96 14.73 -5.33
C SER A 177 -21.16 13.89 -5.78
N ASN A 178 -21.03 12.57 -5.79
CA ASN A 178 -22.10 11.63 -6.19
C ASN A 178 -22.58 11.78 -7.64
N ALA A 179 -21.78 12.31 -8.54
CA ALA A 179 -22.13 12.35 -9.95
C ALA A 179 -22.41 10.93 -10.48
N LYS A 180 -23.62 10.73 -11.03
CA LYS A 180 -23.95 9.51 -11.78
C LYS A 180 -23.30 9.60 -13.16
N LEU A 181 -22.10 9.05 -13.28
CA LEU A 181 -21.35 9.02 -14.52
C LEU A 181 -21.46 7.65 -15.20
N PRO A 182 -21.29 7.59 -16.53
CA PRO A 182 -21.25 6.34 -17.28
C PRO A 182 -20.26 5.33 -16.69
N GLY A 183 -20.50 4.03 -16.88
CA GLY A 183 -19.62 2.97 -16.40
C GLY A 183 -18.18 3.09 -16.92
N SER A 184 -18.00 3.61 -18.15
CA SER A 184 -16.69 3.88 -18.74
C SER A 184 -15.87 4.88 -17.92
N GLU A 185 -16.49 5.96 -17.43
CA GLU A 185 -15.81 6.94 -16.56
C GLU A 185 -15.49 6.37 -15.17
N GLN A 186 -16.38 5.52 -14.64
CA GLN A 186 -16.12 4.78 -13.41
C GLN A 186 -14.92 3.82 -13.57
N SER A 187 -14.82 3.13 -14.71
CA SER A 187 -13.70 2.24 -15.02
C SER A 187 -12.39 3.00 -15.16
N LYS A 188 -12.38 4.15 -15.84
CA LYS A 188 -11.20 5.04 -15.92
C LYS A 188 -10.74 5.49 -14.54
N ARG A 189 -11.69 5.91 -13.68
CA ARG A 189 -11.39 6.29 -12.30
C ARG A 189 -10.78 5.14 -11.52
N THR A 190 -11.37 3.94 -11.59
CA THR A 190 -10.85 2.75 -10.92
C THR A 190 -9.43 2.43 -11.35
N ARG A 191 -9.14 2.51 -12.66
CA ARG A 191 -7.81 2.27 -13.21
C ARG A 191 -6.79 3.26 -12.67
N VAL A 192 -7.06 4.57 -12.76
CA VAL A 192 -6.11 5.61 -12.30
C VAL A 192 -5.84 5.49 -10.79
N ILE A 193 -6.88 5.23 -9.98
CA ILE A 193 -6.71 5.00 -8.53
C ILE A 193 -5.91 3.72 -8.28
N GLY A 194 -6.15 2.67 -9.07
CA GLY A 194 -5.39 1.41 -8.98
C GLY A 194 -3.91 1.62 -9.30
N GLU A 195 -3.58 2.36 -10.35
CA GLU A 195 -2.20 2.69 -10.72
C GLU A 195 -1.50 3.52 -9.64
N LEU A 196 -2.17 4.53 -9.06
CA LEU A 196 -1.62 5.32 -7.95
C LEU A 196 -1.35 4.45 -6.71
N ARG A 197 -2.26 3.51 -6.41
CA ARG A 197 -2.08 2.55 -5.32
C ARG A 197 -0.92 1.58 -5.62
N GLY A 198 -0.75 1.20 -6.89
CA GLY A 198 0.39 0.39 -7.33
C GLY A 198 1.71 1.09 -7.05
N LEU A 199 1.85 2.35 -7.48
CA LEU A 199 3.05 3.15 -7.21
C LEU A 199 3.34 3.26 -5.71
N LEU A 200 2.32 3.52 -4.90
CA LEU A 200 2.48 3.58 -3.45
C LEU A 200 2.92 2.23 -2.86
N ALA A 201 2.34 1.13 -3.33
CA ALA A 201 2.71 -0.20 -2.87
C ALA A 201 4.18 -0.55 -3.22
N THR A 202 4.62 -0.23 -4.44
CA THR A 202 6.03 -0.40 -4.85
C THR A 202 6.96 0.38 -3.92
N SER A 203 6.68 1.67 -3.69
CA SER A 203 7.49 2.48 -2.77
C SER A 203 7.51 1.93 -1.34
N CYS A 204 6.41 1.35 -0.88
CA CYS A 204 6.35 0.71 0.44
C CYS A 204 7.16 -0.59 0.51
N ILE A 205 7.17 -1.38 -0.56
CA ILE A 205 7.95 -2.63 -0.64
C ILE A 205 9.44 -2.31 -0.65
N GLU A 206 9.87 -1.37 -1.49
CA GLU A 206 11.26 -0.93 -1.58
C GLU A 206 11.79 -0.40 -0.24
N ALA A 207 10.93 0.21 0.58
CA ALA A 207 11.33 0.77 1.86
C ALA A 207 11.20 -0.20 3.05
N LEU A 208 10.49 -1.32 2.87
CA LEU A 208 10.27 -2.26 3.97
C LEU A 208 11.51 -3.10 4.28
N GLU A 209 12.29 -3.48 3.24
CA GLU A 209 13.52 -4.30 3.34
C GLU A 209 13.43 -5.40 4.41
N PRO A 210 12.49 -6.36 4.30
CA PRO A 210 12.25 -7.32 5.37
C PRO A 210 13.43 -8.26 5.56
N ASP A 211 13.83 -8.51 6.81
CA ASP A 211 14.92 -9.44 7.15
C ASP A 211 14.52 -10.90 6.97
N LEU A 212 13.23 -11.19 7.05
CA LEU A 212 12.72 -12.55 6.86
C LEU A 212 11.35 -12.54 6.19
N ILE A 213 11.19 -13.31 5.12
CA ILE A 213 9.91 -13.51 4.45
C ILE A 213 9.41 -14.94 4.69
N ILE A 214 8.20 -15.06 5.22
CA ILE A 214 7.51 -16.32 5.40
C ILE A 214 6.33 -16.40 4.44
N LEU A 215 6.40 -17.32 3.48
CA LEU A 215 5.31 -17.62 2.56
C LEU A 215 4.52 -18.81 3.08
N ASP A 216 3.28 -18.57 3.47
CA ASP A 216 2.35 -19.64 3.80
C ASP A 216 1.41 -19.91 2.64
N GLU A 217 1.11 -21.18 2.38
CA GLU A 217 0.33 -21.63 1.22
C GLU A 217 0.96 -21.21 -0.14
N PHE A 218 2.27 -21.32 -0.30
CA PHE A 218 3.05 -20.90 -1.47
C PHE A 218 2.41 -21.31 -2.82
N GLN A 219 1.77 -22.47 -2.91
CA GLN A 219 1.12 -22.96 -4.14
C GLN A 219 0.04 -21.98 -4.64
N ARG A 220 -0.59 -21.21 -3.74
CA ARG A 220 -1.59 -20.21 -4.11
C ARG A 220 -0.98 -18.94 -4.70
N PHE A 221 0.31 -18.72 -4.46
CA PHE A 221 1.01 -17.51 -4.92
C PHE A 221 1.97 -17.75 -6.08
N LYS A 222 2.17 -19.00 -6.47
CA LYS A 222 3.09 -19.37 -7.55
C LYS A 222 2.82 -18.54 -8.81
N HIS A 223 1.55 -18.35 -9.17
CA HIS A 223 1.17 -17.55 -10.34
C HIS A 223 1.60 -16.08 -10.26
N LEU A 224 1.74 -15.49 -9.05
CA LEU A 224 2.24 -14.14 -8.86
C LEU A 224 3.75 -14.06 -9.05
N LEU A 225 4.48 -15.11 -8.76
CA LEU A 225 5.93 -15.17 -8.96
C LEU A 225 6.30 -15.54 -10.40
N ASP A 226 5.49 -16.34 -11.06
CA ASP A 226 5.70 -16.77 -12.46
C ASP A 226 5.12 -15.78 -13.49
N GLY A 227 4.24 -14.87 -13.06
CA GLY A 227 3.54 -13.93 -13.94
C GLY A 227 4.41 -12.75 -14.41
N THR A 228 3.84 -11.96 -15.34
CA THR A 228 4.45 -10.74 -15.90
C THR A 228 3.53 -9.52 -15.79
N ASP A 229 2.45 -9.64 -15.05
CA ASP A 229 1.55 -8.52 -14.79
C ASP A 229 2.05 -7.63 -13.65
N ALA A 230 1.42 -6.48 -13.46
CA ALA A 230 1.81 -5.52 -12.42
C ALA A 230 1.73 -6.10 -11.00
N ALA A 231 0.84 -7.06 -10.73
CA ALA A 231 0.75 -7.74 -9.45
C ALA A 231 1.94 -8.67 -9.23
N SER A 232 2.39 -9.32 -10.29
CA SER A 232 3.56 -10.20 -10.29
C SER A 232 4.86 -9.41 -10.13
N GLU A 233 5.01 -8.29 -10.82
CA GLU A 233 6.16 -7.40 -10.66
C GLU A 233 6.26 -6.88 -9.23
N LEU A 234 5.12 -6.45 -8.66
CA LEU A 234 5.07 -6.00 -7.27
C LEU A 234 5.43 -7.12 -6.28
N ALA A 235 4.98 -8.35 -6.52
CA ALA A 235 5.32 -9.50 -5.69
C ALA A 235 6.80 -9.87 -5.80
N LYS A 236 7.38 -9.81 -7.00
CA LYS A 236 8.83 -10.08 -7.22
C LYS A 236 9.72 -9.09 -6.50
N GLY A 237 9.35 -7.81 -6.49
CA GLY A 237 10.10 -6.77 -5.78
C GLY A 237 10.23 -6.99 -4.25
N LEU A 238 9.51 -7.95 -3.67
CA LEU A 238 9.72 -8.38 -2.29
C LEU A 238 10.90 -9.35 -2.10
N PHE A 239 11.40 -9.95 -3.20
CA PHE A 239 12.41 -11.00 -3.17
C PHE A 239 13.73 -10.60 -3.85
N GLU A 240 13.78 -9.41 -4.42
CA GLU A 240 14.98 -8.79 -4.99
C GLU A 240 15.69 -7.89 -3.97
#